data_6595a6487049ddf04aab9e69ecfc17b5
#
_entry.id   6595a6487049ddf04aab9e69ecfc17b5
#
_cell.length_a   1.000
_cell.length_b   1.000
_cell.length_c   1.000
_cell.angle_alpha   90.00
_cell.angle_beta   90.00
_cell.angle_gamma   90.00
#
_symmetry.space_group_name_H-M   'P 1'
#
loop_
_entity.id
_entity.type
_entity.pdbx_description
1 polymer ?
#
loop_
_entity_poly.entity_id
_entity_poly.type
_entity_poly.pdbx_seq_one_letter_code
_entity_poly.pdbx_strand_id
1 'polypeptide(L)'
;LGNWQFITENQNPALYQLTNVLTESYQYDRDRLVQVTDETSGISTVYLWAYNGTHPVAEIRNATFANVVQSLGGDYMVNQLYNSYTPDMNVVNNLRNVLINSQVTTMTFKLLVGVTSITDARGIKTSYEYDSFGNLKNIRDLNNRLLQTIQVHYIGEYL
;
A
#
# COMPACT_ATOMS: atom_id res chain seq x y z
N LEU A 1 13.15 -17.22 -12.36
CA LEU A 1 12.58 -16.12 -13.12
C LEU A 1 13.52 -14.93 -13.01
N GLY A 2 14.02 -14.45 -14.16
CA GLY A 2 15.28 -13.78 -14.36
C GLY A 2 15.55 -12.50 -13.59
N ASN A 3 16.72 -12.45 -13.00
CA ASN A 3 17.40 -11.23 -12.59
C ASN A 3 17.81 -10.47 -13.85
N TRP A 4 17.22 -9.29 -14.06
CA TRP A 4 17.69 -8.39 -15.09
C TRP A 4 18.83 -7.56 -14.50
N GLN A 5 20.07 -7.90 -14.88
CA GLN A 5 21.25 -7.05 -14.66
C GLN A 5 21.44 -6.18 -15.90
N PHE A 6 21.37 -4.87 -15.74
CA PHE A 6 21.86 -3.94 -16.74
C PHE A 6 23.36 -3.80 -16.60
N ILE A 7 24.11 -4.48 -17.46
CA ILE A 7 25.56 -4.28 -17.58
C ILE A 7 25.77 -3.21 -18.67
N THR A 8 26.15 -2.01 -18.27
CA THR A 8 26.70 -1.03 -19.20
C THR A 8 28.19 -1.24 -19.26
N GLU A 9 28.70 -1.84 -20.35
CA GLU A 9 30.13 -1.87 -20.63
C GLU A 9 30.61 -0.44 -20.95
N ASN A 10 31.33 0.16 -20.01
CA ASN A 10 32.11 1.36 -20.27
C ASN A 10 33.59 0.99 -20.14
N GLN A 11 34.34 1.16 -21.23
CA GLN A 11 35.75 0.74 -21.35
C GLN A 11 36.74 1.67 -20.61
N ASN A 12 36.31 2.43 -19.62
CA ASN A 12 37.22 3.28 -18.82
C ASN A 12 37.43 2.65 -17.44
N PRO A 13 38.62 2.07 -17.15
CA PRO A 13 38.91 1.41 -15.87
C PRO A 13 38.79 2.31 -14.64
N ALA A 14 38.85 3.64 -14.81
CA ALA A 14 38.76 4.60 -13.72
C ALA A 14 37.30 4.89 -13.25
N LEU A 15 36.28 4.40 -13.95
CA LEU A 15 34.87 4.60 -13.64
C LEU A 15 34.20 3.39 -12.96
N TYR A 16 34.94 2.32 -12.69
CA TYR A 16 34.41 1.09 -12.06
C TYR A 16 34.21 1.19 -10.55
N GLN A 17 34.13 2.39 -9.97
CA GLN A 17 33.79 2.59 -8.55
C GLN A 17 32.37 3.16 -8.34
N LEU A 18 31.45 2.94 -9.27
CA LEU A 18 30.02 3.14 -9.02
C LEU A 18 29.41 1.84 -8.50
N THR A 19 29.79 1.45 -7.29
CA THR A 19 29.30 0.26 -6.58
C THR A 19 28.05 0.55 -5.76
N ASN A 20 27.13 1.38 -6.24
CA ASN A 20 25.80 1.50 -5.68
C ASN A 20 24.79 1.14 -6.74
N VAL A 21 24.78 -0.13 -7.14
CA VAL A 21 23.62 -0.70 -7.83
C VAL A 21 22.58 -0.89 -6.74
N LEU A 22 21.54 -0.04 -6.74
CA LEU A 22 20.34 -0.29 -5.96
C LEU A 22 19.76 -1.60 -6.50
N THR A 23 19.96 -2.67 -5.77
CA THR A 23 19.45 -3.97 -6.14
C THR A 23 18.15 -4.13 -5.36
N GLU A 24 17.04 -4.11 -6.05
CA GLU A 24 15.74 -4.46 -5.49
C GLU A 24 15.33 -5.84 -5.99
N SER A 25 14.73 -6.65 -5.13
CA SER A 25 14.08 -7.88 -5.50
C SER A 25 12.57 -7.75 -5.33
N TYR A 26 11.82 -8.44 -6.19
CA TYR A 26 10.37 -8.34 -6.29
C TYR A 26 9.75 -9.72 -6.16
N GLN A 27 8.74 -9.86 -5.29
CA GLN A 27 7.94 -11.06 -5.17
C GLN A 27 6.51 -10.79 -5.61
N TYR A 28 5.94 -11.72 -6.35
CA TYR A 28 4.57 -11.66 -6.86
C TYR A 28 3.75 -12.83 -6.35
N ASP A 29 2.48 -12.58 -6.06
CA ASP A 29 1.45 -13.59 -5.81
C ASP A 29 0.20 -13.20 -6.61
N ARG A 30 -0.40 -14.16 -7.36
CA ARG A 30 -1.58 -13.92 -8.23
C ARG A 30 -1.43 -12.70 -9.14
N ASP A 31 -0.28 -12.57 -9.80
CA ASP A 31 0.08 -11.43 -10.68
C ASP A 31 0.06 -10.06 -9.98
N ARG A 32 0.11 -10.02 -8.65
CA ARG A 32 0.24 -8.80 -7.86
C ARG A 32 1.59 -8.76 -7.18
N LEU A 33 2.21 -7.59 -7.18
CA LEU A 33 3.40 -7.33 -6.40
C LEU A 33 3.04 -7.43 -4.92
N VAL A 34 3.63 -8.38 -4.19
CA VAL A 34 3.38 -8.58 -2.77
C VAL A 34 4.55 -8.21 -1.88
N GLN A 35 5.78 -8.15 -2.42
CA GLN A 35 6.95 -7.70 -1.68
C GLN A 35 7.97 -7.05 -2.60
N VAL A 36 8.55 -5.96 -2.13
CA VAL A 36 9.78 -5.35 -2.64
C VAL A 36 10.82 -5.40 -1.54
N THR A 37 12.01 -5.87 -1.84
CA THR A 37 13.14 -5.87 -0.88
C THR A 37 14.27 -5.04 -1.46
N ASP A 38 14.74 -4.05 -0.71
CA ASP A 38 16.00 -3.37 -0.96
C ASP A 38 17.13 -4.27 -0.45
N GLU A 39 17.87 -4.86 -1.36
CA GLU A 39 18.95 -5.81 -1.06
C GLU A 39 20.15 -5.12 -0.37
N THR A 40 20.25 -3.81 -0.47
CA THR A 40 21.33 -3.04 0.18
C THR A 40 21.06 -2.89 1.67
N SER A 41 19.82 -2.55 2.04
CA SER A 41 19.40 -2.36 3.43
C SER A 41 18.80 -3.62 4.06
N GLY A 42 18.40 -4.59 3.26
CA GLY A 42 17.63 -5.77 3.70
C GLY A 42 16.18 -5.44 4.11
N ILE A 43 15.73 -4.21 3.87
CA ILE A 43 14.37 -3.79 4.25
C ILE A 43 13.38 -4.21 3.18
N SER A 44 12.36 -4.96 3.59
CA SER A 44 11.24 -5.35 2.71
C SER A 44 10.01 -4.50 2.99
N THR A 45 9.27 -4.22 1.92
CA THR A 45 7.93 -3.62 1.96
C THR A 45 6.94 -4.60 1.36
N VAL A 46 5.89 -4.91 2.10
CA VAL A 46 4.85 -5.88 1.73
C VAL A 46 3.55 -5.16 1.41
N TYR A 47 2.84 -5.64 0.40
CA TYR A 47 1.52 -5.18 -0.01
C TYR A 47 0.48 -6.28 0.16
N LEU A 48 -0.62 -6.00 0.87
CA LEU A 48 -1.79 -6.86 0.92
C LEU A 48 -2.87 -6.30 0.00
N TRP A 49 -3.48 -7.17 -0.78
CA TRP A 49 -4.47 -6.82 -1.79
C TRP A 49 -5.87 -7.30 -1.39
N ALA A 50 -6.89 -6.53 -1.76
CA ALA A 50 -8.31 -6.87 -1.63
C ALA A 50 -9.08 -6.40 -2.86
N TYR A 51 -10.41 -6.39 -2.77
CA TYR A 51 -11.32 -6.01 -3.87
C TYR A 51 -11.03 -6.83 -5.14
N ASN A 52 -10.90 -8.16 -4.98
CA ASN A 52 -10.50 -9.09 -6.02
C ASN A 52 -9.12 -8.71 -6.65
N GLY A 53 -8.17 -8.36 -5.79
CA GLY A 53 -6.81 -8.01 -6.18
C GLY A 53 -6.66 -6.69 -6.94
N THR A 54 -7.67 -5.81 -6.92
CA THR A 54 -7.62 -4.55 -7.66
C THR A 54 -7.00 -3.39 -6.86
N HIS A 55 -7.03 -3.46 -5.51
CA HIS A 55 -6.54 -2.38 -4.66
C HIS A 55 -5.66 -2.92 -3.53
N PRO A 56 -4.50 -2.30 -3.28
CA PRO A 56 -3.71 -2.60 -2.09
C PRO A 56 -4.40 -2.01 -0.86
N VAL A 57 -4.66 -2.83 0.16
CA VAL A 57 -5.33 -2.41 1.40
C VAL A 57 -4.36 -2.25 2.57
N ALA A 58 -3.13 -2.72 2.43
CA ALA A 58 -2.06 -2.46 3.37
C ALA A 58 -0.71 -2.36 2.67
N GLU A 59 0.12 -1.46 3.20
CA GLU A 59 1.56 -1.38 2.98
C GLU A 59 2.26 -1.61 4.32
N ILE A 60 3.15 -2.60 4.37
CA ILE A 60 3.81 -3.02 5.60
C ILE A 60 5.31 -2.98 5.36
N ARG A 61 5.99 -2.01 5.95
CA ARG A 61 7.42 -1.84 5.83
C ARG A 61 8.16 -2.54 6.98
N ASN A 62 9.32 -3.09 6.67
CA ASN A 62 10.17 -3.86 7.59
C ASN A 62 9.50 -5.18 8.04
N ALA A 63 8.91 -5.89 7.09
CA ALA A 63 8.40 -7.25 7.23
C ALA A 63 8.57 -8.00 5.91
N THR A 64 8.69 -9.34 5.96
CA THR A 64 8.61 -10.19 4.78
C THR A 64 7.17 -10.63 4.52
N PHE A 65 6.84 -10.98 3.26
CA PHE A 65 5.51 -11.48 2.92
C PHE A 65 5.16 -12.75 3.72
N ALA A 66 6.13 -13.65 3.93
CA ALA A 66 5.93 -14.84 4.74
C ALA A 66 5.52 -14.51 6.19
N ASN A 67 6.18 -13.51 6.82
CA ASN A 67 5.85 -13.08 8.18
C ASN A 67 4.45 -12.45 8.24
N VAL A 68 4.08 -11.66 7.22
CA VAL A 68 2.74 -11.04 7.12
C VAL A 68 1.67 -12.11 6.94
N VAL A 69 1.87 -13.08 6.05
CA VAL A 69 0.96 -14.21 5.83
C VAL A 69 0.74 -14.98 7.13
N GLN A 70 1.81 -15.34 7.84
CA GLN A 70 1.71 -16.04 9.13
C GLN A 70 0.94 -15.20 10.16
N SER A 71 1.25 -13.91 10.27
CA SER A 71 0.61 -12.98 11.22
C SER A 71 -0.86 -12.71 10.92
N LEU A 72 -1.25 -12.81 9.65
CA LEU A 72 -2.64 -12.65 9.21
C LEU A 72 -3.48 -13.92 9.49
N GLY A 73 -2.85 -15.09 9.69
CA GLY A 73 -3.50 -16.37 9.92
C GLY A 73 -3.35 -17.37 8.77
N GLY A 74 -2.33 -17.19 7.93
CA GLY A 74 -1.95 -18.08 6.84
C GLY A 74 -2.57 -17.73 5.48
N ASP A 75 -2.23 -18.53 4.47
CA ASP A 75 -2.64 -18.31 3.07
C ASP A 75 -4.17 -18.25 2.88
N TYR A 76 -4.91 -18.99 3.70
CA TYR A 76 -6.37 -18.95 3.66
C TYR A 76 -6.89 -17.53 3.94
N MET A 77 -6.37 -16.85 4.97
CA MET A 77 -6.79 -15.50 5.32
C MET A 77 -6.36 -14.46 4.27
N VAL A 78 -5.16 -14.61 3.70
CA VAL A 78 -4.71 -13.78 2.57
C VAL A 78 -5.64 -13.96 1.37
N ASN A 79 -6.07 -15.19 1.10
CA ASN A 79 -7.00 -15.50 0.01
C ASN A 79 -8.39 -14.92 0.24
N GLN A 80 -8.91 -14.99 1.47
CA GLN A 80 -10.17 -14.37 1.87
C GLN A 80 -10.11 -12.84 1.71
N LEU A 81 -9.00 -12.22 2.15
CA LEU A 81 -8.79 -10.78 2.01
C LEU A 81 -8.75 -10.39 0.52
N TYR A 82 -7.94 -11.09 -0.28
CA TYR A 82 -7.77 -10.82 -1.71
C TYR A 82 -9.11 -10.80 -2.47
N ASN A 83 -9.98 -11.80 -2.23
CA ASN A 83 -11.25 -11.93 -2.93
C ASN A 83 -12.37 -11.06 -2.35
N SER A 84 -12.16 -10.44 -1.18
CA SER A 84 -13.20 -9.66 -0.50
C SER A 84 -13.43 -8.32 -1.18
N TYR A 85 -14.69 -7.99 -1.49
CA TYR A 85 -15.13 -6.64 -1.87
C TYR A 85 -15.43 -5.75 -0.65
N THR A 86 -15.54 -6.34 0.54
CA THR A 86 -15.75 -5.66 1.83
C THR A 86 -14.77 -6.22 2.85
N PRO A 87 -13.43 -5.93 2.69
CA PRO A 87 -12.41 -6.51 3.55
C PRO A 87 -12.62 -6.13 5.02
N ASP A 88 -12.45 -7.12 5.92
CA ASP A 88 -12.42 -6.83 7.37
C ASP A 88 -11.09 -6.16 7.73
N MET A 89 -11.13 -4.84 7.81
CA MET A 89 -9.96 -4.04 8.12
C MET A 89 -9.51 -4.15 9.58
N ASN A 90 -10.32 -4.72 10.49
CA ASN A 90 -9.88 -4.96 11.86
C ASN A 90 -8.76 -6.01 11.90
N VAL A 91 -8.91 -7.08 11.11
CA VAL A 91 -7.88 -8.12 10.97
C VAL A 91 -6.58 -7.54 10.41
N VAL A 92 -6.68 -6.72 9.36
CA VAL A 92 -5.51 -6.08 8.73
C VAL A 92 -4.87 -5.05 9.67
N ASN A 93 -5.68 -4.24 10.36
CA ASN A 93 -5.20 -3.25 11.31
C ASN A 93 -4.52 -3.88 12.53
N ASN A 94 -4.94 -5.08 12.94
CA ASN A 94 -4.32 -5.80 14.06
C ASN A 94 -2.87 -6.21 13.79
N LEU A 95 -2.45 -6.24 12.53
CA LEU A 95 -1.03 -6.49 12.17
C LEU A 95 -0.07 -5.50 12.85
N ARG A 96 -0.52 -4.27 13.19
CA ARG A 96 0.28 -3.31 13.99
C ARG A 96 0.67 -3.83 15.35
N ASN A 97 -0.21 -4.63 15.96
CA ASN A 97 -0.01 -5.18 17.30
C ASN A 97 0.86 -6.44 17.27
N VAL A 98 0.86 -7.14 16.15
CA VAL A 98 1.61 -8.42 15.98
C VAL A 98 3.00 -8.17 15.41
N LEU A 99 3.10 -7.31 14.40
CA LEU A 99 4.35 -6.97 13.73
C LEU A 99 4.97 -5.70 14.36
N ILE A 100 5.35 -5.77 15.62
CA ILE A 100 5.78 -4.64 16.46
C ILE A 100 6.96 -3.84 15.93
N ASN A 101 7.81 -4.46 15.09
CA ASN A 101 8.98 -3.82 14.48
C ASN A 101 8.69 -3.28 13.07
N SER A 102 7.45 -3.39 12.60
CA SER A 102 7.05 -3.00 11.26
C SER A 102 6.16 -1.76 11.27
N GLN A 103 6.16 -1.03 10.16
CA GLN A 103 5.28 0.10 9.95
C GLN A 103 4.11 -0.37 9.09
N VAL A 104 2.90 -0.40 9.66
CA VAL A 104 1.68 -0.85 8.97
C VAL A 104 0.80 0.34 8.63
N THR A 105 0.68 0.65 7.34
CA THR A 105 -0.30 1.61 6.81
C THR A 105 -1.42 0.84 6.14
N THR A 106 -2.67 1.19 6.42
CA THR A 106 -3.84 0.52 5.85
C THR A 106 -4.75 1.49 5.13
N MET A 107 -5.44 1.00 4.08
CA MET A 107 -6.28 1.81 3.20
C MET A 107 -7.61 1.11 2.94
N THR A 108 -8.68 1.89 2.82
CA THR A 108 -9.98 1.41 2.35
C THR A 108 -10.41 2.18 1.12
N PHE A 109 -11.23 1.55 0.28
CA PHE A 109 -11.63 2.13 -1.01
C PHE A 109 -13.14 2.06 -1.21
N LYS A 110 -13.68 3.05 -1.89
CA LYS A 110 -14.93 2.98 -2.62
C LYS A 110 -14.58 2.74 -4.08
N LEU A 111 -14.94 1.55 -4.59
CA LEU A 111 -14.60 1.15 -5.96
C LEU A 111 -15.08 2.20 -6.96
N LEU A 112 -14.27 2.46 -7.99
CA LEU A 112 -14.49 3.45 -9.04
C LEU A 112 -14.53 4.92 -8.57
N VAL A 113 -14.29 5.18 -7.28
CA VAL A 113 -14.29 6.55 -6.72
C VAL A 113 -12.93 6.91 -6.15
N GLY A 114 -12.44 6.13 -5.17
CA GLY A 114 -11.13 6.43 -4.57
C GLY A 114 -10.97 5.90 -3.15
N VAL A 115 -9.91 6.35 -2.50
CA VAL A 115 -9.56 6.00 -1.11
C VAL A 115 -10.59 6.61 -0.15
N THR A 116 -11.19 5.80 0.72
CA THR A 116 -12.15 6.28 1.73
C THR A 116 -11.51 6.47 3.10
N SER A 117 -10.43 5.77 3.41
CA SER A 117 -9.61 6.07 4.58
C SER A 117 -8.18 5.58 4.44
N ILE A 118 -7.27 6.25 5.14
CA ILE A 118 -5.89 5.81 5.37
C ILE A 118 -5.67 5.80 6.88
N THR A 119 -5.11 4.71 7.41
CA THR A 119 -4.65 4.63 8.80
C THR A 119 -3.13 4.47 8.77
N ASP A 120 -2.41 5.45 9.29
CA ASP A 120 -0.94 5.46 9.28
C ASP A 120 -0.32 4.42 10.24
N ALA A 121 1.01 4.34 10.24
CA ALA A 121 1.75 3.38 11.08
C ALA A 121 1.53 3.60 12.58
N ARG A 122 1.12 4.80 13.01
CA ARG A 122 0.80 5.15 14.40
C ARG A 122 -0.66 4.82 14.74
N GLY A 123 -1.46 4.34 13.78
CA GLY A 123 -2.89 4.06 13.96
C GLY A 123 -3.78 5.30 13.81
N ILE A 124 -3.25 6.43 13.32
CA ILE A 124 -4.04 7.65 13.11
C ILE A 124 -4.78 7.53 11.78
N LYS A 125 -6.12 7.56 11.87
CA LYS A 125 -7.00 7.44 10.71
C LYS A 125 -7.35 8.81 10.14
N THR A 126 -7.23 8.95 8.82
CA THR A 126 -7.79 10.04 8.02
C THR A 126 -8.88 9.48 7.12
N SER A 127 -10.03 10.13 7.04
CA SER A 127 -11.17 9.71 6.21
C SER A 127 -11.44 10.70 5.09
N TYR A 128 -11.86 10.18 3.93
CA TYR A 128 -12.11 10.93 2.71
C TYR A 128 -13.57 10.73 2.28
N GLU A 129 -14.31 11.81 2.15
CA GLU A 129 -15.71 11.81 1.72
C GLU A 129 -15.83 12.38 0.32
N TYR A 130 -16.67 11.76 -0.49
CA TYR A 130 -16.88 12.14 -1.89
C TYR A 130 -18.33 12.59 -2.11
N ASP A 131 -18.53 13.50 -3.05
CA ASP A 131 -19.86 13.90 -3.50
C ASP A 131 -20.52 12.82 -4.39
N SER A 132 -21.73 13.10 -4.88
CA SER A 132 -22.48 12.17 -5.75
C SER A 132 -21.83 11.97 -7.12
N PHE A 133 -20.92 12.84 -7.54
CA PHE A 133 -20.18 12.76 -8.80
C PHE A 133 -18.81 12.08 -8.64
N GLY A 134 -18.44 11.70 -7.41
CA GLY A 134 -17.15 11.07 -7.14
C GLY A 134 -16.00 12.06 -6.91
N ASN A 135 -16.26 13.35 -6.73
CA ASN A 135 -15.23 14.32 -6.39
C ASN A 135 -14.99 14.32 -4.89
N LEU A 136 -13.72 14.43 -4.46
CA LEU A 136 -13.37 14.56 -3.06
C LEU A 136 -14.00 15.84 -2.49
N LYS A 137 -14.81 15.68 -1.43
CA LYS A 137 -15.56 16.74 -0.79
C LYS A 137 -14.96 17.16 0.55
N ASN A 138 -14.73 16.19 1.43
CA ASN A 138 -14.24 16.47 2.78
C ASN A 138 -13.11 15.50 3.16
N ILE A 139 -12.20 16.01 4.00
CA ILE A 139 -11.17 15.23 4.68
C ILE A 139 -11.41 15.40 6.19
N ARG A 140 -11.42 14.28 6.93
CA ARG A 140 -11.66 14.27 8.38
C ARG A 140 -10.57 13.50 9.12
N ASP A 141 -10.32 13.92 10.37
CA ASP A 141 -9.43 13.21 11.29
C ASP A 141 -10.11 11.98 11.94
N LEU A 142 -9.36 11.29 12.79
CA LEU A 142 -9.84 10.09 13.52
C LEU A 142 -11.03 10.38 14.45
N ASN A 143 -11.21 11.63 14.91
CA ASN A 143 -12.31 12.08 15.76
C ASN A 143 -13.49 12.63 14.94
N ASN A 144 -13.48 12.40 13.62
CA ASN A 144 -14.48 12.90 12.67
C ASN A 144 -14.54 14.45 12.56
N ARG A 145 -13.49 15.16 13.00
CA ARG A 145 -13.39 16.61 12.84
C ARG A 145 -12.99 16.93 11.41
N LEU A 146 -13.60 17.94 10.84
CA LEU A 146 -13.31 18.41 9.49
C LEU A 146 -11.91 19.05 9.45
N LEU A 147 -11.02 18.50 8.63
CA LEU A 147 -9.69 19.02 8.35
C LEU A 147 -9.69 19.93 7.12
N GLN A 148 -10.43 19.53 6.09
CA GLN A 148 -10.50 20.27 4.84
C GLN A 148 -11.84 20.02 4.14
N THR A 149 -12.37 21.07 3.50
CA THR A 149 -13.49 21.00 2.54
C THR A 149 -13.00 21.46 1.17
N ILE A 150 -13.35 20.71 0.13
CA ILE A 150 -13.04 21.03 -1.26
C ILE A 150 -14.36 21.38 -1.95
N GLN A 151 -14.46 22.58 -2.53
CA GLN A 151 -15.60 23.00 -3.31
C GLN A 151 -15.24 22.89 -4.80
N VAL A 152 -16.04 22.12 -5.54
CA VAL A 152 -15.93 22.02 -6.99
C VAL A 152 -16.98 22.94 -7.60
N HIS A 153 -16.57 23.97 -8.35
CA HIS A 153 -17.48 24.83 -9.08
C HIS A 153 -17.63 24.27 -10.51
N TYR A 154 -18.84 23.89 -10.86
CA TYR A 154 -19.16 23.47 -12.21
C TYR A 154 -19.44 24.71 -13.08
N ILE A 155 -18.80 24.80 -14.25
CA ILE A 155 -19.08 25.86 -15.24
C ILE A 155 -20.49 25.59 -15.78
N GLY A 156 -21.45 26.43 -15.44
CA GLY A 156 -22.87 26.30 -15.90
C GLY A 156 -23.94 26.56 -14.83
N GLU A 157 -23.58 26.71 -13.56
CA GLU A 157 -24.54 27.12 -12.52
C GLU A 157 -24.65 28.64 -12.40
N TYR A 158 -24.96 29.30 -13.53
CA TYR A 158 -25.48 30.65 -13.53
C TYR A 158 -26.94 30.58 -14.06
N LEU A 159 -27.89 30.29 -13.18
CA LEU A 159 -29.29 30.65 -13.32
C LEU A 159 -29.83 31.12 -11.98
#